data_774b2af7f07a711a89dec3554471f0f2
#
_entry.id   774b2af7f07a711a89dec3554471f0f2
#
_cell.length_a   1.000
_cell.length_b   1.000
_cell.length_c   1.000
_cell.angle_alpha   90.00
_cell.angle_beta   90.00
_cell.angle_gamma   90.00
#
_symmetry.space_group_name_H-M   'P 1'
#
loop_
_entity.id
_entity.type
_entity.pdbx_description
1 polymer ?
#
loop_
_entity_poly.entity_id
_entity_poly.type
_entity_poly.pdbx_seq_one_letter_code
_entity_poly.pdbx_strand_id
1 'polypeptide(L)'
;MSSLQKERKDKEIEKVLEKITTVDIQDNIAKNNYKELIQNIIEESYTDSQFTLSVLSEKLDLSSGYLSIMFKKNFGIPFQDYLLQKRMEKAKLLLLTTELKNYEIAEQIGFEDVNYFITKFKKYYQITPKQYRETVLKNENE
;
A
#
# COMPACT_ATOMS: atom_id res chain seq x y z
N MET A 1 18.96 -39.80 32.44
CA MET A 1 17.53 -39.42 32.39
C MET A 1 16.65 -40.63 32.41
N SER A 2 15.65 -40.69 33.27
CA SER A 2 14.65 -41.76 33.24
C SER A 2 13.79 -41.59 31.97
N SER A 3 13.17 -42.67 31.50
CA SER A 3 12.27 -42.62 30.33
C SER A 3 11.11 -41.64 30.56
N LEU A 4 10.64 -41.51 31.79
CA LEU A 4 9.57 -40.58 32.16
C LEU A 4 10.01 -39.12 32.04
N GLN A 5 11.24 -38.82 32.42
CA GLN A 5 11.81 -37.47 32.29
C GLN A 5 12.06 -37.09 30.82
N LYS A 6 12.46 -38.08 30.02
CA LYS A 6 12.64 -37.88 28.57
C LYS A 6 11.31 -37.60 27.87
N GLU A 7 10.29 -38.39 28.17
CA GLU A 7 8.94 -38.19 27.63
C GLU A 7 8.36 -36.84 28.04
N ARG A 8 8.56 -36.42 29.29
CA ARG A 8 8.11 -35.14 29.79
C ARG A 8 8.83 -33.97 29.08
N LYS A 9 10.14 -34.11 28.86
CA LYS A 9 10.95 -33.13 28.16
C LYS A 9 10.59 -33.05 26.68
N ASP A 10 10.35 -34.22 26.06
CA ASP A 10 9.91 -34.26 24.65
C ASP A 10 8.52 -33.62 24.49
N LYS A 11 7.62 -33.86 25.43
CA LYS A 11 6.28 -33.19 25.42
C LYS A 11 6.38 -31.70 25.67
N GLU A 12 7.31 -31.26 26.53
CA GLU A 12 7.55 -29.82 26.74
C GLU A 12 8.13 -29.18 25.49
N ILE A 13 9.04 -29.82 24.80
CA ILE A 13 9.63 -29.35 23.54
C ILE A 13 8.55 -29.34 22.47
N GLU A 14 7.72 -30.38 22.36
CA GLU A 14 6.61 -30.43 21.42
C GLU A 14 5.62 -29.30 21.68
N LYS A 15 5.28 -29.01 22.95
CA LYS A 15 4.40 -27.92 23.32
C LYS A 15 5.01 -26.56 22.96
N VAL A 16 6.30 -26.37 23.18
CA VAL A 16 7.02 -25.14 22.84
C VAL A 16 7.06 -24.97 21.32
N LEU A 17 7.41 -26.03 20.58
CA LEU A 17 7.43 -26.03 19.12
C LEU A 17 6.03 -25.79 18.55
N GLU A 18 5.03 -26.47 19.08
CA GLU A 18 3.63 -26.30 18.68
C GLU A 18 3.16 -24.87 18.96
N LYS A 19 3.50 -24.34 20.12
CA LYS A 19 3.16 -22.98 20.52
C LYS A 19 3.86 -21.93 19.64
N ILE A 20 5.15 -22.14 19.35
CA ILE A 20 5.92 -21.26 18.43
C ILE A 20 5.35 -21.35 17.03
N THR A 21 5.10 -22.55 16.52
CA THR A 21 4.54 -22.76 15.18
C THR A 21 3.13 -22.18 15.07
N THR A 22 2.28 -22.39 16.09
CA THR A 22 0.92 -21.85 16.12
C THR A 22 0.95 -20.33 16.20
N VAL A 23 1.80 -19.76 17.06
CA VAL A 23 1.97 -18.30 17.18
C VAL A 23 2.49 -17.72 15.87
N ASP A 24 3.49 -18.35 15.25
CA ASP A 24 4.03 -17.89 13.96
C ASP A 24 2.99 -17.96 12.85
N ILE A 25 2.20 -19.02 12.79
CA ILE A 25 1.11 -19.17 11.82
C ILE A 25 0.03 -18.13 12.09
N GLN A 26 -0.39 -17.95 13.33
CA GLN A 26 -1.39 -16.96 13.70
C GLN A 26 -0.90 -15.54 13.44
N ASP A 27 0.37 -15.24 13.74
CA ASP A 27 0.98 -13.95 13.45
C ASP A 27 1.03 -13.70 11.95
N ASN A 28 1.40 -14.71 11.15
CA ASN A 28 1.41 -14.60 9.69
C ASN A 28 0.01 -14.41 9.12
N ILE A 29 -0.98 -15.13 9.63
CA ILE A 29 -2.38 -14.98 9.23
C ILE A 29 -2.87 -13.59 9.61
N ALA A 30 -2.60 -13.13 10.83
CA ALA A 30 -2.98 -11.82 11.31
C ALA A 30 -2.32 -10.71 10.48
N LYS A 31 -1.02 -10.84 10.18
CA LYS A 31 -0.28 -9.90 9.34
C LYS A 31 -0.83 -9.86 7.92
N ASN A 32 -1.14 -11.03 7.34
CA ASN A 32 -1.72 -11.10 6.00
C ASN A 32 -3.13 -10.51 5.97
N ASN A 33 -3.94 -10.75 7.01
CA ASN A 33 -5.27 -10.18 7.14
C ASN A 33 -5.20 -8.66 7.32
N TYR A 34 -4.25 -8.16 8.11
CA TYR A 34 -4.02 -6.73 8.27
C TYR A 34 -3.55 -6.08 6.99
N LYS A 35 -2.63 -6.72 6.29
CA LYS A 35 -2.14 -6.23 5.01
C LYS A 35 -3.28 -6.12 4.00
N GLU A 36 -4.09 -7.16 3.87
CA GLU A 36 -5.26 -7.18 2.99
C GLU A 36 -6.28 -6.10 3.38
N LEU A 37 -6.55 -5.96 4.67
CA LEU A 37 -7.45 -4.93 5.17
C LEU A 37 -6.93 -3.52 4.82
N ILE A 38 -5.65 -3.27 5.03
CA ILE A 38 -5.02 -1.99 4.70
C ILE A 38 -5.08 -1.75 3.19
N GLN A 39 -4.78 -2.75 2.37
CA GLN A 39 -4.89 -2.64 0.92
C GLN A 39 -6.29 -2.28 0.47
N ASN A 40 -7.31 -2.90 1.07
CA ASN A 40 -8.71 -2.62 0.76
C ASN A 40 -9.10 -1.20 1.14
N ILE A 41 -8.68 -0.73 2.32
CA ILE A 41 -8.94 0.65 2.76
C ILE A 41 -8.27 1.65 1.81
N ILE A 42 -7.02 1.41 1.44
CA ILE A 42 -6.29 2.28 0.52
C ILE A 42 -6.98 2.29 -0.85
N GLU A 43 -7.39 1.14 -1.36
CA GLU A 43 -8.06 1.03 -2.65
C GLU A 43 -9.36 1.83 -2.69
N GLU A 44 -10.11 1.85 -1.60
CA GLU A 44 -11.35 2.63 -1.47
C GLU A 44 -11.11 4.13 -1.23
N SER A 45 -9.95 4.50 -0.70
CA SER A 45 -9.71 5.83 -0.14
C SER A 45 -8.62 6.65 -0.84
N TYR A 46 -7.78 6.05 -1.69
CA TYR A 46 -6.61 6.74 -2.23
C TYR A 46 -6.98 7.92 -3.14
N THR A 47 -8.17 7.94 -3.69
CA THR A 47 -8.66 9.03 -4.54
C THR A 47 -9.21 10.22 -3.74
N ASP A 48 -9.35 10.06 -2.43
CA ASP A 48 -9.76 11.14 -1.54
C ASP A 48 -8.52 11.98 -1.16
N SER A 49 -8.56 13.28 -1.43
CA SER A 49 -7.45 14.18 -1.12
C SER A 49 -7.16 14.28 0.37
N GLN A 50 -8.14 13.99 1.21
CA GLN A 50 -8.03 14.04 2.67
C GLN A 50 -7.50 12.73 3.27
N PHE A 51 -7.28 11.71 2.46
CA PHE A 51 -6.77 10.43 2.95
C PHE A 51 -5.28 10.53 3.28
N THR A 52 -4.95 10.29 4.54
CA THR A 52 -3.59 10.39 5.08
C THR A 52 -3.28 9.18 5.95
N LEU A 53 -2.02 9.02 6.33
CA LEU A 53 -1.62 8.02 7.31
C LEU A 53 -2.39 8.18 8.62
N SER A 54 -2.63 9.41 9.04
CA SER A 54 -3.41 9.71 10.25
C SER A 54 -4.84 9.18 10.15
N VAL A 55 -5.50 9.39 9.01
CA VAL A 55 -6.85 8.86 8.75
C VAL A 55 -6.84 7.34 8.79
N LEU A 56 -5.86 6.71 8.14
CA LEU A 56 -5.72 5.25 8.17
C LEU A 56 -5.48 4.73 9.59
N SER A 57 -4.65 5.41 10.37
CA SER A 57 -4.36 5.02 11.75
C SER A 57 -5.61 5.09 12.63
N GLU A 58 -6.45 6.11 12.45
CA GLU A 58 -7.72 6.24 13.17
C GLU A 58 -8.67 5.09 12.82
N LYS A 59 -8.77 4.75 11.54
CA LYS A 59 -9.64 3.63 11.09
C LYS A 59 -9.20 2.29 11.66
N LEU A 60 -7.90 2.11 11.90
CA LEU A 60 -7.33 0.88 12.42
C LEU A 60 -7.16 0.89 13.95
N ASP A 61 -7.47 2.00 14.59
CA ASP A 61 -7.24 2.22 16.03
C ASP A 61 -5.78 1.96 16.42
N LEU A 62 -4.86 2.48 15.62
CA LEU A 62 -3.41 2.39 15.82
C LEU A 62 -2.81 3.78 15.90
N SER A 63 -1.66 3.91 16.58
CA SER A 63 -0.92 5.16 16.51
C SER A 63 -0.28 5.34 15.13
N SER A 64 -0.16 6.58 14.66
CA SER A 64 0.46 6.90 13.38
C SER A 64 1.92 6.43 13.32
N GLY A 65 2.67 6.56 14.43
CA GLY A 65 4.05 6.11 14.51
C GLY A 65 4.20 4.61 14.34
N TYR A 66 3.36 3.84 15.04
CA TYR A 66 3.36 2.38 14.91
C TYR A 66 2.97 1.95 13.49
N LEU A 67 1.89 2.56 12.97
CA LEU A 67 1.43 2.25 11.61
C LEU A 67 2.48 2.56 10.56
N SER A 68 3.19 3.68 10.69
CA SER A 68 4.27 4.07 9.77
C SER A 68 5.34 2.99 9.68
N ILE A 69 5.80 2.48 10.82
CA ILE A 69 6.84 1.45 10.90
C ILE A 69 6.30 0.12 10.36
N MET A 70 5.11 -0.28 10.81
CA MET A 70 4.48 -1.53 10.38
C MET A 70 4.21 -1.53 8.88
N PHE A 71 3.74 -0.40 8.35
CA PHE A 71 3.44 -0.26 6.92
C PHE A 71 4.69 -0.51 6.07
N LYS A 72 5.77 0.22 6.36
CA LYS A 72 7.04 0.06 5.63
C LYS A 72 7.57 -1.38 5.71
N LYS A 73 7.45 -2.00 6.88
CA LYS A 73 7.88 -3.39 7.08
C LYS A 73 7.09 -4.38 6.24
N ASN A 74 5.76 -4.21 6.16
CA ASN A 74 4.86 -5.15 5.48
C ASN A 74 4.71 -4.89 3.99
N PHE A 75 4.82 -3.63 3.56
CA PHE A 75 4.65 -3.22 2.16
C PHE A 75 5.97 -2.93 1.44
N GLY A 76 7.08 -2.84 2.17
CA GLY A 76 8.41 -2.61 1.60
C GLY A 76 8.73 -1.15 1.30
N ILE A 77 7.76 -0.26 1.29
CA ILE A 77 7.91 1.18 1.05
C ILE A 77 7.07 1.96 2.05
N PRO A 78 7.41 3.24 2.32
CA PRO A 78 6.58 4.09 3.18
C PRO A 78 5.17 4.29 2.63
N PHE A 79 4.22 4.55 3.53
CA PHE A 79 2.83 4.78 3.16
C PHE A 79 2.68 5.89 2.11
N GLN A 80 3.39 7.01 2.27
CA GLN A 80 3.31 8.14 1.33
C GLN A 80 3.71 7.73 -0.08
N ASP A 81 4.75 6.92 -0.21
CA ASP A 81 5.22 6.43 -1.51
C ASP A 81 4.22 5.45 -2.12
N TYR A 82 3.64 4.58 -1.31
CA TYR A 82 2.61 3.64 -1.74
C TYR A 82 1.36 4.39 -2.24
N LEU A 83 0.92 5.39 -1.48
CA LEU A 83 -0.23 6.22 -1.85
C LEU A 83 0.03 6.98 -3.16
N LEU A 84 1.22 7.57 -3.29
CA LEU A 84 1.63 8.26 -4.49
C LEU A 84 1.65 7.31 -5.71
N GLN A 85 2.20 6.11 -5.54
CA GLN A 85 2.23 5.10 -6.58
C GLN A 85 0.81 4.77 -7.06
N LYS A 86 -0.12 4.55 -6.16
CA LYS A 86 -1.52 4.27 -6.49
C LYS A 86 -2.16 5.40 -7.29
N ARG A 87 -1.94 6.63 -6.86
CA ARG A 87 -2.46 7.82 -7.53
C ARG A 87 -1.85 8.01 -8.92
N MET A 88 -0.54 7.79 -9.05
CA MET A 88 0.16 7.91 -10.33
C MET A 88 -0.27 6.83 -11.33
N GLU A 89 -0.45 5.60 -10.88
CA GLU A 89 -0.97 4.51 -11.73
C GLU A 89 -2.37 4.83 -12.25
N LYS A 90 -3.22 5.37 -11.40
CA LYS A 90 -4.57 5.80 -11.81
C LYS A 90 -4.50 6.96 -12.81
N ALA A 91 -3.60 7.90 -12.59
CA ALA A 91 -3.38 9.02 -13.52
C ALA A 91 -3.00 8.51 -14.91
N LYS A 92 -2.07 7.57 -14.99
CA LYS A 92 -1.68 6.95 -16.26
C LYS A 92 -2.86 6.28 -16.95
N LEU A 93 -3.65 5.54 -16.20
CA LEU A 93 -4.85 4.89 -16.73
C LEU A 93 -5.84 5.90 -17.30
N LEU A 94 -6.10 6.98 -16.57
CA LEU A 94 -7.01 8.04 -17.02
C LEU A 94 -6.47 8.80 -18.25
N LEU A 95 -5.15 9.00 -18.32
CA LEU A 95 -4.54 9.60 -19.50
C LEU A 95 -4.68 8.73 -20.75
N LEU A 96 -4.67 7.41 -20.58
CA LEU A 96 -4.82 6.44 -21.67
C LEU A 96 -6.27 6.24 -22.09
N THR A 97 -7.19 6.24 -21.16
CA THR A 97 -8.58 5.78 -21.38
C THR A 97 -9.59 6.90 -21.47
N THR A 98 -9.20 8.16 -21.20
CA THR A 98 -10.11 9.31 -21.20
C THR A 98 -9.47 10.51 -21.89
N GLU A 99 -10.31 11.50 -22.20
CA GLU A 99 -9.88 12.81 -22.68
C GLU A 99 -9.87 13.86 -21.56
N LEU A 100 -9.88 13.41 -20.30
CA LEU A 100 -9.88 14.30 -19.14
C LEU A 100 -8.67 15.23 -19.16
N LYS A 101 -8.89 16.45 -18.75
CA LYS A 101 -7.83 17.45 -18.60
C LYS A 101 -7.04 17.20 -17.32
N ASN A 102 -5.85 17.78 -17.23
CA ASN A 102 -4.98 17.57 -16.07
C ASN A 102 -5.66 17.91 -14.75
N TYR A 103 -6.43 19.00 -14.69
CA TYR A 103 -7.11 19.39 -13.45
C TYR A 103 -8.22 18.39 -13.07
N GLU A 104 -8.88 17.81 -14.07
CA GLU A 104 -9.91 16.79 -13.85
C GLU A 104 -9.29 15.50 -13.34
N ILE A 105 -8.17 15.09 -13.93
CA ILE A 105 -7.41 13.90 -13.47
C ILE A 105 -6.91 14.12 -12.04
N ALA A 106 -6.30 15.27 -11.76
CA ALA A 106 -5.81 15.60 -10.43
C ALA A 106 -6.92 15.46 -9.38
N GLU A 107 -8.08 16.00 -9.66
CA GLU A 107 -9.24 15.89 -8.76
C GLU A 107 -9.66 14.45 -8.54
N GLN A 108 -9.72 13.66 -9.61
CA GLN A 108 -10.15 12.25 -9.51
C GLN A 108 -9.17 11.35 -8.77
N ILE A 109 -7.90 11.70 -8.73
CA ILE A 109 -6.87 10.88 -8.08
C ILE A 109 -6.46 11.38 -6.68
N GLY A 110 -7.11 12.42 -6.17
CA GLY A 110 -6.89 12.90 -4.82
C GLY A 110 -5.88 14.03 -4.66
N PHE A 111 -5.58 14.78 -5.72
CA PHE A 111 -4.78 16.00 -5.65
C PHE A 111 -5.68 17.24 -5.68
N GLU A 112 -5.46 18.13 -4.73
CA GLU A 112 -6.21 19.41 -4.67
C GLU A 112 -5.68 20.44 -5.65
N ASP A 113 -4.40 20.36 -6.00
CA ASP A 113 -3.70 21.34 -6.85
C ASP A 113 -3.18 20.64 -8.10
N VAL A 114 -3.65 21.12 -9.28
CA VAL A 114 -3.23 20.55 -10.56
C VAL A 114 -1.74 20.76 -10.83
N ASN A 115 -1.18 21.89 -10.43
CA ASN A 115 0.25 22.15 -10.63
C ASN A 115 1.12 21.20 -9.81
N TYR A 116 0.69 20.89 -8.59
CA TYR A 116 1.34 19.90 -7.75
C TYR A 116 1.27 18.52 -8.39
N PHE A 117 0.11 18.15 -8.93
CA PHE A 117 -0.06 16.88 -9.66
C PHE A 117 0.91 16.80 -10.84
N ILE A 118 0.95 17.82 -11.70
CA ILE A 118 1.82 17.83 -12.89
C ILE A 118 3.30 17.67 -12.48
N THR A 119 3.71 18.41 -11.46
CA THR A 119 5.09 18.34 -10.93
C THR A 119 5.42 16.95 -10.40
N LYS A 120 4.52 16.37 -9.63
CA LYS A 120 4.70 15.00 -9.08
C LYS A 120 4.71 13.95 -10.18
N PHE A 121 3.83 14.05 -11.15
CA PHE A 121 3.78 13.13 -12.28
C PHE A 121 5.09 13.16 -13.07
N LYS A 122 5.57 14.36 -13.41
CA LYS A 122 6.83 14.53 -14.14
C LYS A 122 8.02 13.98 -13.34
N LYS A 123 8.05 14.22 -12.03
CA LYS A 123 9.11 13.68 -11.16
C LYS A 123 9.06 12.14 -11.11
N TYR A 124 7.86 11.58 -11.06
CA TYR A 124 7.65 10.13 -10.94
C TYR A 124 7.95 9.39 -12.24
N TYR A 125 7.47 9.90 -13.38
CA TYR A 125 7.58 9.23 -14.68
C TYR A 125 8.59 9.88 -15.64
N GLN A 126 9.22 10.98 -15.26
CA GLN A 126 10.21 11.72 -16.04
C GLN A 126 9.64 12.46 -17.26
N ILE A 127 8.33 12.42 -17.49
CA ILE A 127 7.63 13.18 -18.52
C ILE A 127 6.34 13.77 -17.94
N THR A 128 5.84 14.82 -18.58
CA THR A 128 4.58 15.44 -18.14
C THR A 128 3.37 14.58 -18.53
N PRO A 129 2.22 14.76 -17.87
CA PRO A 129 0.99 14.06 -18.28
C PRO A 129 0.65 14.28 -19.76
N LYS A 130 0.81 15.50 -20.25
CA LYS A 130 0.56 15.84 -21.65
C LYS A 130 1.49 15.06 -22.59
N GLN A 131 2.79 15.06 -22.28
CA GLN A 131 3.79 14.31 -23.05
C GLN A 131 3.50 12.81 -23.03
N TYR A 132 3.10 12.29 -21.88
CA TYR A 132 2.76 10.87 -21.75
C TYR A 132 1.57 10.52 -22.68
N ARG A 133 0.51 11.30 -22.63
CA ARG A 133 -0.67 11.08 -23.50
C ARG A 133 -0.29 11.15 -24.99
N GLU A 134 0.47 12.14 -25.37
CA GLU A 134 0.91 12.31 -26.76
C GLU A 134 1.79 11.15 -27.24
N THR A 135 2.70 10.68 -26.39
CA THR A 135 3.58 9.55 -26.70
C THR A 135 2.78 8.28 -26.96
N VAL A 136 1.80 7.98 -26.13
CA VAL A 136 0.97 6.79 -26.25
C VAL A 136 0.11 6.87 -27.52
N LEU A 137 -0.55 8.00 -27.75
CA LEU A 137 -1.38 8.20 -28.96
C LEU A 137 -0.54 8.09 -30.22
N LYS A 138 0.68 8.62 -30.21
CA LYS A 138 1.62 8.53 -31.33
C LYS A 138 2.03 7.08 -31.60
N ASN A 139 2.30 6.31 -30.56
CA ASN A 139 2.66 4.88 -30.70
C ASN A 139 1.49 4.05 -31.24
N GLU A 140 0.26 4.37 -30.86
CA GLU A 140 -0.95 3.70 -31.39
C GLU A 140 -1.16 3.98 -32.89
N ASN A 141 -0.72 5.13 -33.37
CA ASN A 141 -0.87 5.54 -34.78
C ASN A 141 0.27 5.05 -35.67
N GLU A 142 1.31 4.50 -35.10
CA GLU A 142 2.41 3.83 -35.82
C GLU A 142 2.09 2.33 -35.96
#